data_069f199c0a21868e23fc51415dd7db59
#
_entry.id   069f199c0a21868e23fc51415dd7db59
#
_cell.length_a   1.000
_cell.length_b   1.000
_cell.length_c   1.000
_cell.angle_alpha   90.00
_cell.angle_beta   90.00
_cell.angle_gamma   90.00
#
_symmetry.space_group_name_H-M   'P 1'
#
loop_
_entity.id
_entity.type
_entity.pdbx_description
1 polymer ?
#
loop_
_entity_poly.entity_id
_entity_poly.type
_entity_poly.pdbx_seq_one_letter_code
_entity_poly.pdbx_strand_id
1 'polypeptide(L)'
;MKTDRRAFFQKGAILGAGLTLGRLGLSAKTRENPAQNASYDIFDVIKNRRSVRKFKSTPVPKEHLAKILEAANYAPSPSNRQAWRFLVIQDRETLDQIKEECIKKSGEKSRQYFTDYLSAPVYVVVLADTKTRNPANDIIGGALAAENLMLAARALGYGTVYCANSIPEDITKQVLNIPDDYKRLCITPIGVPAEWPKSPNKKGLEEVVLHEKFK
;
A
#
# COMPACT_ATOMS: atom_id res chain seq x y z
N MET A 1 29.69 36.49 9.72
CA MET A 1 29.92 36.53 8.26
C MET A 1 28.76 35.88 7.58
N LYS A 2 27.85 36.67 7.01
CA LYS A 2 26.69 36.20 6.23
C LYS A 2 27.14 36.12 4.76
N THR A 3 27.15 34.95 4.16
CA THR A 3 27.45 34.77 2.73
C THR A 3 26.11 34.68 1.97
N ASP A 4 25.93 35.66 1.12
CA ASP A 4 24.78 35.86 0.23
C ASP A 4 24.84 34.89 -0.93
N ARG A 5 23.75 34.15 -1.18
CA ARG A 5 23.60 33.12 -2.25
C ARG A 5 22.69 33.61 -3.38
N ARG A 6 22.80 34.87 -3.77
CA ARG A 6 22.04 35.45 -4.91
C ARG A 6 22.96 36.06 -5.94
N ALA A 7 23.73 35.29 -6.71
CA ALA A 7 24.34 35.81 -7.94
C ALA A 7 24.94 34.66 -8.76
N PHE A 8 24.10 33.89 -9.46
CA PHE A 8 24.62 33.03 -10.53
C PHE A 8 23.53 32.68 -11.58
N PHE A 9 22.97 33.71 -12.21
CA PHE A 9 22.23 33.53 -13.48
C PHE A 9 22.22 34.84 -14.23
N GLN A 10 23.24 35.08 -15.07
CA GLN A 10 23.09 35.92 -16.26
C GLN A 10 24.28 35.73 -17.23
N LYS A 11 23.90 35.59 -18.48
CA LYS A 11 24.67 35.76 -19.72
C LYS A 11 25.24 34.51 -20.40
N GLY A 12 24.67 34.23 -21.56
CA GLY A 12 25.18 33.36 -22.62
C GLY A 12 24.21 33.23 -23.76
N ALA A 13 24.01 34.34 -24.51
CA ALA A 13 23.37 34.29 -25.83
C ALA A 13 24.40 34.02 -26.89
N ILE A 14 24.27 32.97 -27.70
CA ILE A 14 24.99 32.82 -28.98
C ILE A 14 23.97 32.33 -30.01
N LEU A 15 23.90 33.07 -31.10
CA LEU A 15 23.21 32.77 -32.36
C LEU A 15 23.83 31.54 -33.05
N GLY A 16 23.00 30.70 -33.68
CA GLY A 16 23.46 29.66 -34.61
C GLY A 16 22.32 29.12 -35.45
N ALA A 17 22.45 29.34 -36.74
CA ALA A 17 21.53 29.18 -37.86
C ALA A 17 20.87 27.78 -38.00
N GLY A 18 19.74 27.79 -38.70
CA GLY A 18 18.79 26.71 -38.90
C GLY A 18 19.27 25.50 -39.71
N LEU A 19 18.62 24.38 -39.41
CA LEU A 19 18.39 23.27 -40.32
C LEU A 19 17.01 22.66 -39.96
N THR A 20 16.08 22.82 -40.91
CA THR A 20 14.75 22.21 -40.86
C THR A 20 14.87 20.72 -41.16
N LEU A 21 14.78 19.88 -40.14
CA LEU A 21 14.53 18.44 -40.28
C LEU A 21 13.12 18.13 -39.78
N GLY A 22 12.29 17.59 -40.69
CA GLY A 22 10.90 17.25 -40.48
C GLY A 22 10.72 16.33 -39.28
N ARG A 23 9.98 16.80 -38.27
CA ARG A 23 9.49 16.00 -37.16
C ARG A 23 8.30 15.17 -37.65
N LEU A 24 8.53 13.89 -37.93
CA LEU A 24 7.48 12.88 -37.86
C LEU A 24 7.07 12.77 -36.39
N GLY A 25 5.98 13.45 -36.04
CA GLY A 25 5.38 13.42 -34.70
C GLY A 25 4.66 12.10 -34.44
N LEU A 26 5.37 11.11 -33.95
CA LEU A 26 4.74 10.01 -33.21
C LEU A 26 4.41 10.55 -31.80
N SER A 27 3.25 11.20 -31.71
CA SER A 27 2.64 11.52 -30.42
C SER A 27 2.23 10.19 -29.75
N ALA A 28 3.11 9.63 -28.95
CA ALA A 28 2.71 8.64 -27.96
C ALA A 28 1.76 9.35 -26.99
N LYS A 29 0.45 9.23 -27.23
CA LYS A 29 -0.55 9.55 -26.19
C LYS A 29 -0.26 8.68 -24.97
N THR A 30 0.53 9.20 -24.03
CA THR A 30 0.53 8.71 -22.68
C THR A 30 -0.93 8.74 -22.22
N ARG A 31 -1.53 7.56 -22.05
CA ARG A 31 -2.84 7.44 -21.42
C ARG A 31 -2.67 7.96 -19.99
N GLU A 32 -3.04 9.22 -19.78
CA GLU A 32 -3.17 9.79 -18.45
C GLU A 32 -4.09 8.89 -17.64
N ASN A 33 -3.58 8.37 -16.54
CA ASN A 33 -4.37 7.61 -15.60
C ASN A 33 -5.33 8.63 -14.94
N PRO A 34 -6.66 8.51 -15.08
CA PRO A 34 -7.61 9.51 -14.57
C PRO A 34 -7.56 9.71 -13.05
N ALA A 35 -6.75 8.94 -12.34
CA ALA A 35 -6.53 9.07 -10.89
C ALA A 35 -5.58 10.21 -10.48
N GLN A 36 -4.93 10.92 -11.42
CA GLN A 36 -3.85 11.87 -11.07
C GLN A 36 -4.32 13.23 -10.52
N ASN A 37 -5.61 13.61 -10.64
CA ASN A 37 -6.12 14.92 -10.22
C ASN A 37 -7.43 14.91 -9.44
N ALA A 38 -7.91 13.79 -8.93
CA ALA A 38 -9.08 13.76 -8.08
C ALA A 38 -8.66 14.05 -6.63
N SER A 39 -8.95 15.24 -6.14
CA SER A 39 -8.99 15.52 -4.69
C SER A 39 -10.14 14.72 -4.10
N TYR A 40 -9.87 13.52 -3.58
CA TYR A 40 -10.89 12.75 -2.87
C TYR A 40 -11.10 13.35 -1.48
N ASP A 41 -12.36 13.61 -1.13
CA ASP A 41 -12.73 13.88 0.26
C ASP A 41 -12.33 12.67 1.13
N ILE A 42 -11.71 12.93 2.27
CA ILE A 42 -11.26 11.88 3.20
C ILE A 42 -12.41 10.99 3.65
N PHE A 43 -13.61 11.54 3.84
CA PHE A 43 -14.81 10.78 4.20
C PHE A 43 -15.25 9.83 3.09
N ASP A 44 -15.13 10.25 1.84
CA ASP A 44 -15.39 9.39 0.68
C ASP A 44 -14.38 8.26 0.56
N VAL A 45 -13.11 8.53 0.82
CA VAL A 45 -12.05 7.52 0.84
C VAL A 45 -12.36 6.45 1.89
N ILE A 46 -12.64 6.88 3.14
CA ILE A 46 -12.98 5.99 4.26
C ILE A 46 -14.23 5.17 3.94
N LYS A 47 -15.31 5.84 3.49
CA LYS A 47 -16.59 5.21 3.18
C LYS A 47 -16.50 4.21 2.05
N ASN A 48 -15.64 4.47 1.06
CA ASN A 48 -15.55 3.69 -0.17
C ASN A 48 -14.34 2.75 -0.25
N ARG A 49 -13.49 2.66 0.78
CA ARG A 49 -12.49 1.61 0.88
C ARG A 49 -13.17 0.23 0.94
N ARG A 50 -12.66 -0.73 0.19
CA ARG A 50 -13.19 -2.10 0.11
C ARG A 50 -12.06 -3.12 0.26
N SER A 51 -12.42 -4.31 0.70
CA SER A 51 -11.53 -5.47 0.73
C SER A 51 -11.49 -6.13 -0.65
N VAL A 52 -10.56 -5.68 -1.48
CA VAL A 52 -10.35 -6.19 -2.85
C VAL A 52 -9.45 -7.42 -2.79
N ARG A 53 -9.81 -8.48 -3.53
CA ARG A 53 -9.09 -9.76 -3.56
C ARG A 53 -8.78 -10.27 -4.97
N LYS A 54 -9.20 -9.51 -6.01
CA LYS A 54 -8.87 -9.80 -7.41
C LYS A 54 -8.37 -8.53 -8.07
N PHE A 55 -7.23 -8.62 -8.72
CA PHE A 55 -6.51 -7.47 -9.24
C PHE A 55 -6.19 -7.66 -10.72
N LYS A 56 -6.05 -6.54 -11.42
CA LYS A 56 -5.46 -6.49 -12.74
C LYS A 56 -3.94 -6.55 -12.61
N SER A 57 -3.25 -7.03 -13.64
CA SER A 57 -1.79 -7.08 -13.68
C SER A 57 -1.13 -5.71 -13.92
N THR A 58 -1.91 -4.62 -13.90
CA THR A 58 -1.42 -3.25 -14.10
C THR A 58 -0.41 -2.89 -13.03
N PRO A 59 0.82 -2.50 -13.37
CA PRO A 59 1.83 -2.12 -12.39
C PRO A 59 1.42 -0.92 -11.54
N VAL A 60 1.90 -0.87 -10.30
CA VAL A 60 1.78 0.30 -9.42
C VAL A 60 3.04 1.16 -9.60
N PRO A 61 2.93 2.42 -10.03
CA PRO A 61 4.07 3.33 -10.15
C PRO A 61 4.83 3.48 -8.84
N LYS A 62 6.16 3.59 -8.90
CA LYS A 62 7.03 3.70 -7.72
C LYS A 62 6.67 4.90 -6.85
N GLU A 63 6.35 6.03 -7.48
CA GLU A 63 5.92 7.27 -6.81
C GLU A 63 4.58 7.12 -6.08
N HIS A 64 3.64 6.31 -6.60
CA HIS A 64 2.40 6.01 -5.89
C HIS A 64 2.66 5.10 -4.69
N LEU A 65 3.48 4.08 -4.87
CA LEU A 65 3.87 3.19 -3.76
C LEU A 65 4.59 3.97 -2.65
N ALA A 66 5.50 4.87 -3.02
CA ALA A 66 6.20 5.72 -2.05
C ALA A 66 5.22 6.61 -1.27
N LYS A 67 4.25 7.26 -1.91
CA LYS A 67 3.21 8.06 -1.25
C LYS A 67 2.35 7.22 -0.29
N ILE A 68 2.01 6.00 -0.68
CA ILE A 68 1.23 5.08 0.15
C ILE A 68 2.01 4.69 1.41
N LEU A 69 3.29 4.35 1.27
CA LEU A 69 4.15 3.98 2.38
C LEU A 69 4.45 5.19 3.29
N GLU A 70 4.63 6.37 2.72
CA GLU A 70 4.78 7.60 3.47
C GLU A 70 3.54 7.88 4.33
N ALA A 71 2.33 7.80 3.77
CA ALA A 71 1.08 7.96 4.52
C ALA A 71 0.96 6.93 5.66
N ALA A 72 1.36 5.69 5.43
CA ALA A 72 1.41 4.67 6.47
C ALA A 72 2.33 5.07 7.62
N ASN A 73 3.49 5.65 7.31
CA ASN A 73 4.48 6.08 8.30
C ASN A 73 4.03 7.28 9.14
N TYR A 74 3.00 8.02 8.72
CA TYR A 74 2.40 9.11 9.50
C TYR A 74 1.34 8.62 10.52
N ALA A 75 1.17 7.32 10.72
CA ALA A 75 0.28 6.80 11.75
C ALA A 75 0.76 7.20 13.16
N PRO A 76 -0.16 7.40 14.12
CA PRO A 76 0.23 7.62 15.50
C PRO A 76 0.82 6.37 16.13
N SER A 77 1.82 6.54 16.98
CA SER A 77 2.42 5.44 17.76
C SER A 77 2.71 5.86 19.19
N PRO A 78 2.70 4.94 20.14
CA PRO A 78 3.01 5.24 21.54
C PRO A 78 4.38 5.89 21.67
N SER A 79 4.45 7.09 22.27
CA SER A 79 5.68 7.88 22.42
C SER A 79 6.44 8.09 21.10
N ASN A 80 5.72 8.10 19.99
CA ASN A 80 6.29 8.20 18.62
C ASN A 80 7.37 7.15 18.30
N ARG A 81 7.26 5.95 18.87
CA ARG A 81 8.28 4.87 18.68
C ARG A 81 8.35 4.32 17.28
N GLN A 82 7.24 4.38 16.51
CA GLN A 82 7.20 3.92 15.11
C GLN A 82 7.77 2.48 14.97
N ALA A 83 7.29 1.59 15.83
CA ALA A 83 7.77 0.21 15.96
C ALA A 83 7.33 -0.72 14.83
N TRP A 84 6.81 -0.17 13.75
CA TRP A 84 6.43 -0.93 12.55
C TRP A 84 7.57 -1.06 11.55
N ARG A 85 7.44 -2.07 10.68
CA ARG A 85 8.23 -2.23 9.45
C ARG A 85 7.30 -2.59 8.32
N PHE A 86 7.61 -2.09 7.14
CA PHE A 86 6.90 -2.39 5.89
C PHE A 86 7.83 -3.18 4.98
N LEU A 87 7.56 -4.48 4.79
CA LEU A 87 8.28 -5.30 3.85
C LEU A 87 7.48 -5.34 2.55
N VAL A 88 8.06 -4.81 1.47
CA VAL A 88 7.42 -4.70 0.15
C VAL A 88 7.84 -5.88 -0.71
N ILE A 89 6.86 -6.56 -1.32
CA ILE A 89 7.08 -7.69 -2.23
C ILE A 89 6.53 -7.29 -3.60
N GLN A 90 7.40 -7.26 -4.61
CA GLN A 90 7.06 -7.03 -6.01
C GLN A 90 7.60 -8.16 -6.89
N ASP A 91 8.48 -8.98 -6.35
CA ASP A 91 9.04 -10.12 -7.01
C ASP A 91 7.99 -11.25 -7.15
N ARG A 92 7.75 -11.67 -8.38
CA ARG A 92 6.75 -12.69 -8.69
C ARG A 92 7.15 -14.07 -8.17
N GLU A 93 8.45 -14.38 -8.20
CA GLU A 93 8.97 -15.66 -7.73
C GLU A 93 8.72 -15.85 -6.23
N THR A 94 9.01 -14.81 -5.44
CA THR A 94 8.71 -14.79 -3.99
C THR A 94 7.22 -14.99 -3.70
N LEU A 95 6.32 -14.34 -4.48
CA LEU A 95 4.88 -14.50 -4.31
C LEU A 95 4.42 -15.92 -4.71
N ASP A 96 5.01 -16.49 -5.75
CA ASP A 96 4.71 -17.84 -6.17
C ASP A 96 5.21 -18.88 -5.16
N GLN A 97 6.37 -18.64 -4.52
CA GLN A 97 6.86 -19.47 -3.41
C GLN A 97 5.89 -19.44 -2.22
N ILE A 98 5.43 -18.27 -1.80
CA ILE A 98 4.41 -18.15 -0.74
C ILE A 98 3.14 -18.92 -1.14
N LYS A 99 2.69 -18.78 -2.38
CA LYS A 99 1.51 -19.49 -2.91
C LYS A 99 1.64 -21.00 -2.80
N GLU A 100 2.74 -21.55 -3.30
CA GLU A 100 2.94 -23.00 -3.30
C GLU A 100 3.06 -23.57 -1.88
N GLU A 101 3.72 -22.88 -0.96
CA GLU A 101 3.75 -23.28 0.46
C GLU A 101 2.36 -23.22 1.11
N CYS A 102 1.54 -22.22 0.77
CA CYS A 102 0.16 -22.15 1.22
C CYS A 102 -0.69 -23.31 0.68
N ILE A 103 -0.53 -23.66 -0.59
CA ILE A 103 -1.25 -24.79 -1.22
C ILE A 103 -0.81 -26.10 -0.59
N LYS A 104 0.51 -26.29 -0.38
CA LYS A 104 1.08 -27.48 0.27
C LYS A 104 0.48 -27.70 1.67
N LYS A 105 0.31 -26.61 2.43
CA LYS A 105 -0.27 -26.65 3.78
C LYS A 105 -1.78 -26.85 3.79
N SER A 106 -2.51 -26.24 2.85
CA SER A 106 -3.98 -26.21 2.82
C SER A 106 -4.62 -27.24 1.87
N GLY A 107 -3.80 -27.92 1.06
CA GLY A 107 -4.23 -28.88 0.05
C GLY A 107 -4.56 -28.25 -1.30
N GLU A 108 -4.52 -29.05 -2.36
CA GLU A 108 -4.65 -28.64 -3.76
C GLU A 108 -5.97 -27.90 -4.06
N LYS A 109 -7.04 -28.20 -3.35
CA LYS A 109 -8.34 -27.53 -3.49
C LYS A 109 -8.27 -26.01 -3.20
N SER A 110 -7.23 -25.54 -2.51
CA SER A 110 -6.99 -24.13 -2.19
C SER A 110 -6.25 -23.36 -3.29
N ARG A 111 -5.75 -24.02 -4.34
CA ARG A 111 -4.92 -23.41 -5.40
C ARG A 111 -5.57 -22.19 -6.03
N GLN A 112 -6.84 -22.28 -6.43
CA GLN A 112 -7.54 -21.16 -7.06
C GLN A 112 -7.67 -19.97 -6.12
N TYR A 113 -7.95 -20.22 -4.84
CA TYR A 113 -8.03 -19.18 -3.82
C TYR A 113 -6.72 -18.41 -3.69
N PHE A 114 -5.58 -19.10 -3.54
CA PHE A 114 -4.28 -18.45 -3.39
C PHE A 114 -3.80 -17.80 -4.69
N THR A 115 -4.15 -18.37 -5.85
CA THR A 115 -3.88 -17.75 -7.16
C THR A 115 -4.60 -16.42 -7.29
N ASP A 116 -5.88 -16.35 -6.96
CA ASP A 116 -6.65 -15.10 -6.97
C ASP A 116 -6.12 -14.12 -5.92
N TYR A 117 -5.84 -14.62 -4.71
CA TYR A 117 -5.43 -13.80 -3.58
C TYR A 117 -4.04 -13.18 -3.74
N LEU A 118 -3.11 -13.87 -4.42
CA LEU A 118 -1.75 -13.44 -4.70
C LEU A 118 -1.58 -12.90 -6.13
N SER A 119 -2.66 -12.35 -6.72
CA SER A 119 -2.67 -11.82 -8.09
C SER A 119 -2.23 -10.35 -8.21
N ALA A 120 -2.16 -9.61 -7.11
CA ALA A 120 -1.76 -8.20 -7.14
C ALA A 120 -0.28 -8.01 -7.52
N PRO A 121 0.07 -6.87 -8.15
CA PRO A 121 1.45 -6.59 -8.53
C PRO A 121 2.37 -6.22 -7.34
N VAL A 122 1.80 -5.79 -6.21
CA VAL A 122 2.55 -5.38 -5.01
C VAL A 122 1.85 -5.93 -3.77
N TYR A 123 2.65 -6.40 -2.82
CA TYR A 123 2.22 -6.74 -1.46
C TYR A 123 3.06 -6.00 -0.45
N VAL A 124 2.43 -5.58 0.63
CA VAL A 124 3.12 -5.00 1.79
C VAL A 124 2.80 -5.84 3.02
N VAL A 125 3.85 -6.40 3.62
CA VAL A 125 3.74 -7.05 4.94
C VAL A 125 3.96 -5.98 6.00
N VAL A 126 2.97 -5.78 6.85
CA VAL A 126 3.07 -4.86 7.99
C VAL A 126 3.47 -5.66 9.21
N LEU A 127 4.59 -5.28 9.80
CA LEU A 127 5.21 -5.92 10.94
C LEU A 127 5.24 -4.97 12.13
N ALA A 128 5.12 -5.50 13.34
CA ALA A 128 5.36 -4.78 14.58
C ALA A 128 6.52 -5.44 15.35
N ASP A 129 7.44 -4.62 15.86
CA ASP A 129 8.50 -5.07 16.76
C ASP A 129 7.89 -5.48 18.10
N THR A 130 8.21 -6.70 18.57
CA THR A 130 7.71 -7.26 19.83
C THR A 130 8.74 -7.20 20.97
N LYS A 131 9.98 -6.76 20.70
CA LYS A 131 11.03 -6.56 21.73
C LYS A 131 10.98 -5.19 22.40
N THR A 132 9.84 -4.52 22.32
CA THR A 132 9.64 -3.21 22.93
C THR A 132 9.12 -3.32 24.35
N ARG A 133 9.06 -2.21 25.09
CA ARG A 133 8.51 -2.16 26.46
C ARG A 133 7.00 -2.43 26.50
N ASN A 134 6.29 -2.23 25.40
CA ASN A 134 4.84 -2.44 25.32
C ASN A 134 4.44 -2.95 23.93
N PRO A 135 4.69 -4.23 23.63
CA PRO A 135 4.40 -4.84 22.34
C PRO A 135 2.93 -4.71 21.91
N ALA A 136 2.00 -4.79 22.88
CA ALA A 136 0.56 -4.68 22.58
C ALA A 136 0.21 -3.31 21.96
N ASN A 137 0.73 -2.23 22.52
CA ASN A 137 0.51 -0.89 21.96
C ASN A 137 1.22 -0.68 20.63
N ASP A 138 2.37 -1.33 20.41
CA ASP A 138 3.11 -1.24 19.14
C ASP A 138 2.41 -2.03 18.03
N ILE A 139 1.74 -3.13 18.38
CA ILE A 139 0.81 -3.85 17.49
C ILE A 139 -0.35 -2.93 17.05
N ILE A 140 -0.95 -2.19 18.01
CA ILE A 140 -2.00 -1.21 17.70
C ILE A 140 -1.47 -0.13 16.76
N GLY A 141 -0.29 0.44 17.04
CA GLY A 141 0.36 1.42 16.16
C GLY A 141 0.57 0.89 14.74
N GLY A 142 1.04 -0.34 14.61
CA GLY A 142 1.20 -1.00 13.31
C GLY A 142 -0.13 -1.23 12.57
N ALA A 143 -1.22 -1.53 13.31
CA ALA A 143 -2.55 -1.66 12.72
C ALA A 143 -3.09 -0.31 12.20
N LEU A 144 -2.85 0.78 12.92
CA LEU A 144 -3.16 2.14 12.46
C LEU A 144 -2.35 2.52 11.21
N ALA A 145 -1.08 2.14 11.16
CA ALA A 145 -0.24 2.33 9.97
C ALA A 145 -0.77 1.54 8.77
N ALA A 146 -1.26 0.31 8.98
CA ALA A 146 -1.89 -0.48 7.93
C ALA A 146 -3.19 0.17 7.41
N GLU A 147 -4.02 0.79 8.29
CA GLU A 147 -5.21 1.49 7.82
C GLU A 147 -4.84 2.74 7.03
N ASN A 148 -3.87 3.56 7.48
CA ASN A 148 -3.38 4.70 6.70
C ASN A 148 -2.89 4.28 5.31
N LEU A 149 -2.14 3.16 5.22
CA LEU A 149 -1.71 2.57 3.95
C LEU A 149 -2.92 2.28 3.04
N MET A 150 -3.95 1.62 3.58
CA MET A 150 -5.13 1.23 2.81
C MET A 150 -5.96 2.43 2.36
N LEU A 151 -6.08 3.46 3.18
CA LEU A 151 -6.76 4.71 2.82
C LEU A 151 -6.00 5.49 1.74
N ALA A 152 -4.67 5.62 1.88
CA ALA A 152 -3.83 6.26 0.87
C ALA A 152 -3.88 5.52 -0.47
N ALA A 153 -3.84 4.19 -0.45
CA ALA A 153 -4.00 3.37 -1.65
C ALA A 153 -5.38 3.61 -2.29
N ARG A 154 -6.46 3.68 -1.49
CA ARG A 154 -7.82 3.98 -1.99
C ARG A 154 -7.90 5.38 -2.60
N ALA A 155 -7.29 6.39 -1.99
CA ALA A 155 -7.23 7.76 -2.51
C ALA A 155 -6.52 7.83 -3.88
N LEU A 156 -5.58 6.94 -4.14
CA LEU A 156 -4.90 6.81 -5.43
C LEU A 156 -5.59 5.82 -6.40
N GLY A 157 -6.80 5.33 -6.07
CA GLY A 157 -7.59 4.45 -6.94
C GLY A 157 -7.20 2.97 -6.85
N TYR A 158 -6.35 2.56 -5.89
CA TYR A 158 -5.97 1.16 -5.70
C TYR A 158 -6.88 0.45 -4.70
N GLY A 159 -7.04 -0.86 -4.94
CA GLY A 159 -7.67 -1.78 -4.01
C GLY A 159 -6.65 -2.38 -3.05
N THR A 160 -7.11 -2.69 -1.84
CA THR A 160 -6.35 -3.33 -0.78
C THR A 160 -7.24 -4.27 0.03
N VAL A 161 -6.66 -5.11 0.87
CA VAL A 161 -7.37 -5.84 1.93
C VAL A 161 -6.45 -6.07 3.13
N TYR A 162 -6.95 -5.88 4.34
CA TYR A 162 -6.24 -6.27 5.55
C TYR A 162 -6.31 -7.80 5.71
N CYS A 163 -5.25 -8.49 5.34
CA CYS A 163 -5.18 -9.94 5.46
C CYS A 163 -4.35 -10.34 6.68
N ALA A 164 -5.02 -10.67 7.78
CA ALA A 164 -4.37 -11.18 8.97
C ALA A 164 -4.11 -12.69 8.89
N ASN A 165 -5.10 -13.48 8.42
CA ASN A 165 -5.08 -14.94 8.61
C ASN A 165 -5.20 -15.74 7.31
N SER A 166 -5.62 -15.12 6.17
CA SER A 166 -5.82 -15.86 4.92
C SER A 166 -4.52 -16.46 4.36
N ILE A 167 -3.38 -15.81 4.63
CA ILE A 167 -2.06 -16.37 4.38
C ILE A 167 -1.45 -16.69 5.75
N PRO A 168 -1.03 -17.95 6.01
CA PRO A 168 -0.46 -18.33 7.30
C PRO A 168 0.79 -17.51 7.65
N GLU A 169 0.90 -17.11 8.92
CA GLU A 169 2.02 -16.27 9.38
C GLU A 169 3.35 -17.00 9.31
N ASP A 170 3.37 -18.27 9.68
CA ASP A 170 4.55 -19.13 9.63
C ASP A 170 5.16 -19.23 8.23
N ILE A 171 4.31 -19.38 7.19
CA ILE A 171 4.77 -19.42 5.81
C ILE A 171 5.40 -18.08 5.40
N THR A 172 4.73 -16.96 5.72
CA THR A 172 5.31 -15.64 5.38
C THR A 172 6.60 -15.37 6.13
N LYS A 173 6.70 -15.76 7.41
CA LYS A 173 7.93 -15.62 8.19
C LYS A 173 9.07 -16.44 7.60
N GLN A 174 8.80 -17.69 7.24
CA GLN A 174 9.78 -18.60 6.66
C GLN A 174 10.29 -18.11 5.30
N VAL A 175 9.36 -17.83 4.36
CA VAL A 175 9.73 -17.45 2.98
C VAL A 175 10.42 -16.09 2.94
N LEU A 176 10.01 -15.16 3.80
CA LEU A 176 10.53 -13.78 3.81
C LEU A 176 11.64 -13.56 4.84
N ASN A 177 12.10 -14.59 5.53
CA ASN A 177 13.11 -14.52 6.58
C ASN A 177 12.79 -13.46 7.67
N ILE A 178 11.52 -13.39 8.08
CA ILE A 178 11.08 -12.43 9.10
C ILE A 178 11.50 -12.96 10.48
N PRO A 179 12.29 -12.19 11.25
CA PRO A 179 12.73 -12.59 12.58
C PRO A 179 11.57 -12.79 13.56
N ASP A 180 11.78 -13.62 14.59
CA ASP A 180 10.73 -13.93 15.59
C ASP A 180 10.33 -12.74 16.45
N ASP A 181 11.20 -11.74 16.57
CA ASP A 181 10.93 -10.47 17.25
C ASP A 181 9.92 -9.58 16.53
N TYR A 182 9.52 -9.96 15.33
CA TYR A 182 8.47 -9.23 14.60
C TYR A 182 7.18 -10.04 14.53
N LYS A 183 6.09 -9.42 14.93
CA LYS A 183 4.74 -9.91 14.71
C LYS A 183 4.25 -9.44 13.36
N ARG A 184 3.85 -10.35 12.48
CA ARG A 184 3.13 -9.99 11.27
C ARG A 184 1.71 -9.58 11.61
N LEU A 185 1.32 -8.36 11.29
CA LEU A 185 -0.04 -7.86 11.49
C LEU A 185 -0.94 -8.21 10.32
N CYS A 186 -0.47 -7.93 9.12
CA CYS A 186 -1.17 -8.29 7.89
C CYS A 186 -0.19 -8.41 6.72
N ILE A 187 -0.66 -9.04 5.66
CA ILE A 187 -0.11 -8.91 4.32
C ILE A 187 -1.20 -8.27 3.45
N THR A 188 -0.95 -7.10 2.89
CA THR A 188 -1.93 -6.35 2.11
C THR A 188 -1.49 -6.21 0.66
N PRO A 189 -2.32 -6.64 -0.32
CA PRO A 189 -2.10 -6.35 -1.73
C PRO A 189 -2.34 -4.87 -2.02
N ILE A 190 -1.64 -4.35 -3.04
CA ILE A 190 -1.90 -3.05 -3.63
C ILE A 190 -1.96 -3.24 -5.15
N GLY A 191 -3.06 -2.87 -5.77
CA GLY A 191 -3.22 -3.01 -7.21
C GLY A 191 -4.52 -2.40 -7.73
N VAL A 192 -4.65 -2.32 -9.05
CA VAL A 192 -5.90 -1.89 -9.70
C VAL A 192 -6.92 -3.02 -9.53
N PRO A 193 -8.09 -2.78 -8.90
CA PRO A 193 -9.11 -3.80 -8.74
C PRO A 193 -9.58 -4.34 -10.10
N ALA A 194 -9.78 -5.65 -10.22
CA ALA A 194 -10.51 -6.22 -11.36
C ALA A 194 -11.95 -5.70 -11.35
N GLU A 195 -12.53 -5.62 -10.16
CA GLU A 195 -13.83 -5.01 -9.86
C GLU A 195 -13.84 -4.45 -8.43
N TRP A 196 -14.65 -3.43 -8.17
CA TRP A 196 -14.87 -2.94 -6.82
C TRP A 196 -15.97 -3.76 -6.15
N PRO A 197 -15.70 -4.39 -4.99
CA PRO A 197 -16.74 -5.11 -4.26
C PRO A 197 -17.85 -4.17 -3.79
N LYS A 198 -19.09 -4.69 -3.72
CA LYS A 198 -20.23 -3.96 -3.14
C LYS A 198 -19.93 -3.53 -1.69
N SER A 199 -20.53 -2.43 -1.28
CA SER A 199 -20.45 -1.97 0.10
C SER A 199 -21.10 -3.01 1.03
N PRO A 200 -20.41 -3.48 2.08
CA PRO A 200 -21.07 -4.29 3.08
C PRO A 200 -22.04 -3.43 3.90
N ASN A 201 -23.07 -4.07 4.44
CA ASN A 201 -23.92 -3.42 5.42
C ASN A 201 -23.09 -3.05 6.66
N LYS A 202 -23.39 -1.88 7.21
CA LYS A 202 -22.79 -1.41 8.48
C LYS A 202 -23.89 -1.35 9.52
N LYS A 203 -23.54 -1.57 10.76
CA LYS A 203 -24.41 -1.27 11.90
C LYS A 203 -24.76 0.21 11.92
N GLY A 204 -25.93 0.54 12.39
CA GLY A 204 -26.32 1.91 12.67
C GLY A 204 -25.47 2.52 13.79
N LEU A 205 -25.35 3.84 13.81
CA LEU A 205 -24.57 4.50 14.86
C LEU A 205 -25.15 4.21 16.26
N GLU A 206 -26.46 4.08 16.34
CA GLU A 206 -27.19 3.73 17.59
C GLU A 206 -26.80 2.38 18.18
N GLU A 207 -26.28 1.45 17.37
CA GLU A 207 -25.78 0.15 17.82
C GLU A 207 -24.34 0.18 18.36
N VAL A 208 -23.54 1.17 17.94
CA VAL A 208 -22.09 1.19 18.20
C VAL A 208 -21.63 2.41 18.98
N VAL A 209 -22.49 3.41 19.14
CA VAL A 209 -22.19 4.62 19.93
C VAL A 209 -22.94 4.53 21.27
N LEU A 210 -22.19 4.62 22.33
CA LEU A 210 -22.70 4.72 23.68
C LEU A 210 -22.33 6.08 24.24
N HIS A 211 -23.21 6.66 25.06
CA HIS A 211 -22.96 7.94 25.70
C HIS A 211 -22.68 7.74 27.18
N GLU A 212 -21.53 8.25 27.63
CA GLU A 212 -21.04 8.34 29.01
C GLU A 212 -20.82 7.00 29.71
N LYS A 213 -21.74 6.06 29.64
CA LYS A 213 -21.65 4.75 30.33
C LYS A 213 -22.09 3.61 29.43
N PHE A 214 -21.48 2.45 29.63
CA PHE A 214 -21.99 1.21 29.08
C PHE A 214 -23.27 0.84 29.82
N LYS A 215 -24.35 0.52 29.07
CA LYS A 215 -25.63 0.08 29.62
C LYS A 215 -25.66 -1.43 29.74
#